data_9fd11776206356a75255a777744df353
#
_entry.id   9fd11776206356a75255a777744df353
#
_cell.length_a   1.000
_cell.length_b   1.000
_cell.length_c   1.000
_cell.angle_alpha   90.00
_cell.angle_beta   90.00
_cell.angle_gamma   90.00
#
_symmetry.space_group_name_H-M   'P 1'
#
loop_
_entity.id
_entity.type
_entity.pdbx_description
1 polymer ?
#
loop_
_entity_poly.entity_id
_entity_poly.type
_entity_poly.pdbx_seq_one_letter_code
_entity_poly.pdbx_strand_id
1 'polypeptide(L)'
;MLSSSALARTATAASLSLRRALAFLGAKIVVNNLHFGEIWGLNVRAFEAAGIGAFQMIDWRSGLDQLFEDGKEIVSFRNMDDLRDKVDYWLNHPQERLEIANAGKRRAHAEHTYHLRLSLLLDSLAQRANGFPMPRSSN
;
A
#
# COMPACT_ATOMS: atom_id res chain seq x y z
N MET A 1 -18.61 23.54 14.79
CA MET A 1 -17.49 23.55 15.77
C MET A 1 -17.12 22.11 16.10
N LEU A 2 -15.94 21.68 15.75
CA LEU A 2 -15.44 20.35 16.16
C LEU A 2 -15.13 20.39 17.66
N SER A 3 -15.54 19.35 18.41
CA SER A 3 -15.28 19.28 19.84
C SER A 3 -13.77 19.21 20.12
N SER A 4 -13.33 19.71 21.26
CA SER A 4 -11.90 19.66 21.70
C SER A 4 -11.34 18.23 21.66
N SER A 5 -12.17 17.22 21.94
CA SER A 5 -11.80 15.81 21.86
C SER A 5 -11.57 15.32 20.41
N ALA A 6 -12.31 15.85 19.44
CA ALA A 6 -12.11 15.53 18.03
C ALA A 6 -10.80 16.11 17.50
N LEU A 7 -10.49 17.37 17.85
CA LEU A 7 -9.22 18.01 17.50
C LEU A 7 -8.02 17.30 18.11
N ALA A 8 -8.10 16.88 19.38
CA ALA A 8 -7.04 16.12 20.03
C ALA A 8 -6.79 14.76 19.35
N ARG A 9 -7.84 14.03 18.97
CA ARG A 9 -7.72 12.75 18.23
C ARG A 9 -7.08 12.94 16.86
N THR A 10 -7.46 14.00 16.13
CA THR A 10 -6.90 14.32 14.82
C THR A 10 -5.41 14.66 14.92
N ALA A 11 -5.01 15.46 15.91
CA ALA A 11 -3.61 15.80 16.15
C ALA A 11 -2.78 14.57 16.53
N THR A 12 -3.32 13.66 17.35
CA THR A 12 -2.63 12.41 17.71
C THR A 12 -2.47 11.49 16.50
N ALA A 13 -3.50 11.34 15.67
CA ALA A 13 -3.45 10.54 14.45
C ALA A 13 -2.44 11.09 13.44
N ALA A 14 -2.41 12.41 13.22
CA ALA A 14 -1.43 13.07 12.36
C ALA A 14 0.00 12.89 12.87
N SER A 15 0.22 12.98 14.18
CA SER A 15 1.52 12.75 14.82
C SER A 15 2.00 11.30 14.62
N LEU A 16 1.12 10.32 14.76
CA LEU A 16 1.45 8.90 14.53
C LEU A 16 1.78 8.62 13.07
N SER A 17 1.03 9.21 12.13
CA SER A 17 1.29 9.07 10.69
C SER A 17 2.65 9.67 10.31
N LEU A 18 2.98 10.84 10.84
CA LEU A 18 4.28 11.48 10.61
C LEU A 18 5.45 10.65 11.17
N ARG A 19 5.32 10.12 12.39
CA ARG A 19 6.33 9.25 13.00
C ARG A 19 6.57 7.99 12.17
N ARG A 20 5.50 7.37 11.64
CA ARG A 20 5.60 6.20 10.76
C ARG A 20 6.31 6.55 9.45
N ALA A 21 5.95 7.68 8.84
CA ALA A 21 6.60 8.16 7.64
C ALA A 21 8.10 8.37 7.82
N LEU A 22 8.50 9.01 8.93
CA LEU A 22 9.91 9.24 9.27
C LEU A 22 10.64 7.90 9.52
N ALA A 23 10.01 6.94 10.19
CA ALA A 23 10.59 5.62 10.39
C ALA A 23 10.82 4.88 9.07
N PHE A 24 9.86 4.94 8.14
CA PHE A 24 10.00 4.32 6.83
C PHE A 24 11.11 4.97 6.00
N LEU A 25 11.20 6.29 5.99
CA LEU A 25 12.26 7.02 5.28
C LEU A 25 13.66 6.81 5.90
N GLY A 26 13.74 6.62 7.20
CA GLY A 26 15.00 6.38 7.91
C GLY A 26 15.49 4.93 7.80
N ALA A 27 14.63 3.99 7.42
CA ALA A 27 14.99 2.58 7.29
C ALA A 27 15.66 2.30 5.94
N LYS A 28 16.73 1.49 5.95
CA LYS A 28 17.32 0.98 4.70
C LYS A 28 16.38 0.02 3.97
N ILE A 29 15.66 -0.79 4.72
CA ILE A 29 14.69 -1.78 4.23
C ILE A 29 13.49 -1.76 5.18
N VAL A 30 12.30 -1.64 4.65
CA VAL A 30 11.03 -1.84 5.37
C VAL A 30 10.55 -3.25 5.09
N VAL A 31 10.44 -4.08 6.12
CA VAL A 31 9.86 -5.43 5.98
C VAL A 31 8.38 -5.38 6.33
N ASN A 32 7.54 -5.76 5.40
CA ASN A 32 6.10 -5.79 5.56
C ASN A 32 5.59 -7.24 5.52
N ASN A 33 5.32 -7.78 6.70
CA ASN A 33 4.69 -9.09 6.83
C ASN A 33 3.17 -8.94 6.75
N LEU A 34 2.53 -9.72 5.89
CA LEU A 34 1.08 -9.73 5.70
C LEU A 34 0.41 -10.69 6.68
N HIS A 35 -0.80 -10.35 7.12
CA HIS A 35 -1.58 -11.25 7.94
C HIS A 35 -1.99 -12.50 7.13
N PHE A 36 -2.08 -13.66 7.76
CA PHE A 36 -2.41 -14.93 7.08
C PHE A 36 -3.78 -14.89 6.38
N GLY A 37 -4.71 -14.07 6.85
CA GLY A 37 -6.02 -13.85 6.21
C GLY A 37 -5.99 -12.95 4.97
N GLU A 38 -4.87 -12.26 4.69
CA GLU A 38 -4.67 -11.47 3.48
C GLU A 38 -4.17 -12.38 2.36
N ILE A 39 -5.10 -13.14 1.76
CA ILE A 39 -4.77 -14.22 0.82
C ILE A 39 -4.34 -13.65 -0.54
N TRP A 40 -4.96 -12.56 -0.98
CA TRP A 40 -4.79 -12.04 -2.33
C TRP A 40 -4.13 -10.67 -2.38
N GLY A 41 -4.59 -9.73 -1.58
CA GLY A 41 -4.21 -8.31 -1.66
C GLY A 41 -3.03 -7.93 -0.77
N LEU A 42 -2.72 -6.65 -0.78
CA LEU A 42 -1.71 -6.03 0.08
C LEU A 42 -2.39 -5.15 1.13
N ASN A 43 -1.76 -5.03 2.29
CA ASN A 43 -2.23 -4.14 3.35
C ASN A 43 -1.92 -2.67 3.02
N VAL A 44 -2.57 -1.75 3.73
CA VAL A 44 -2.40 -0.30 3.54
C VAL A 44 -0.94 0.14 3.69
N ARG A 45 -0.17 -0.51 4.57
CA ARG A 45 1.25 -0.18 4.79
C ARG A 45 2.09 -0.34 3.53
N ALA A 46 1.77 -1.28 2.66
CA ALA A 46 2.48 -1.46 1.39
C ALA A 46 2.38 -0.19 0.51
N PHE A 47 1.19 0.39 0.43
CA PHE A 47 0.96 1.61 -0.34
C PHE A 47 1.51 2.86 0.35
N GLU A 48 1.45 2.93 1.69
CA GLU A 48 2.05 4.01 2.48
C GLU A 48 3.57 4.03 2.32
N ALA A 49 4.24 2.88 2.45
CA ALA A 49 5.68 2.78 2.29
C ALA A 49 6.13 3.12 0.86
N ALA A 50 5.44 2.59 -0.16
CA ALA A 50 5.71 2.93 -1.55
C ALA A 50 5.47 4.43 -1.81
N GLY A 51 4.33 4.98 -1.39
CA GLY A 51 3.98 6.38 -1.61
C GLY A 51 4.98 7.38 -1.00
N ILE A 52 5.60 7.03 0.11
CA ILE A 52 6.67 7.81 0.75
C ILE A 52 8.00 7.65 -0.01
N GLY A 53 8.21 6.55 -0.71
CA GLY A 53 9.45 6.22 -1.41
C GLY A 53 10.41 5.41 -0.54
N ALA A 54 9.90 4.61 0.38
CA ALA A 54 10.69 3.65 1.13
C ALA A 54 10.91 2.38 0.31
N PHE A 55 12.14 1.84 0.35
CA PHE A 55 12.38 0.50 -0.16
C PHE A 55 11.75 -0.52 0.76
N GLN A 56 10.87 -1.37 0.22
CA GLN A 56 10.18 -2.37 1.03
C GLN A 56 10.31 -3.78 0.46
N MET A 57 10.36 -4.72 1.37
CA MET A 57 10.23 -6.15 1.10
C MET A 57 8.91 -6.64 1.72
N ILE A 58 8.10 -7.36 0.93
CA ILE A 58 6.76 -7.77 1.33
C ILE A 58 6.57 -9.27 1.19
N ASP A 59 5.82 -9.86 2.09
CA ASP A 59 5.37 -11.24 2.00
C ASP A 59 4.54 -11.43 0.73
N TRP A 60 4.91 -12.39 -0.13
CA TRP A 60 4.30 -12.59 -1.44
C TRP A 60 2.83 -12.98 -1.36
N ARG A 61 2.02 -12.41 -2.23
CA ARG A 61 0.61 -12.77 -2.45
C ARG A 61 0.29 -12.80 -3.94
N SER A 62 -0.69 -13.60 -4.32
CA SER A 62 -1.06 -13.81 -5.72
C SER A 62 -1.58 -12.56 -6.46
N GLY A 63 -2.03 -11.55 -5.73
CA GLY A 63 -2.45 -10.28 -6.29
C GLY A 63 -1.35 -9.20 -6.37
N LEU A 64 -0.11 -9.53 -5.97
CA LEU A 64 0.99 -8.57 -5.96
C LEU A 64 1.22 -7.95 -7.34
N ASP A 65 1.34 -8.79 -8.36
CA ASP A 65 1.68 -8.37 -9.74
C ASP A 65 0.62 -7.46 -10.39
N GLN A 66 -0.59 -7.44 -9.85
CA GLN A 66 -1.64 -6.51 -10.29
C GLN A 66 -1.51 -5.12 -9.65
N LEU A 67 -0.73 -5.01 -8.58
CA LEU A 67 -0.58 -3.80 -7.79
C LEU A 67 0.80 -3.17 -7.96
N PHE A 68 1.85 -4.00 -7.98
CA PHE A 68 3.24 -3.57 -8.15
C PHE A 68 4.01 -4.63 -8.93
N GLU A 69 4.96 -4.22 -9.76
CA GLU A 69 5.88 -5.13 -10.45
C GLU A 69 6.98 -5.60 -9.49
N ASP A 70 6.97 -6.92 -9.17
CA ASP A 70 7.94 -7.52 -8.26
C ASP A 70 9.37 -7.44 -8.83
N GLY A 71 10.31 -7.06 -7.99
CA GLY A 71 11.71 -6.83 -8.36
C GLY A 71 12.00 -5.48 -9.02
N LYS A 72 10.97 -4.67 -9.36
CA LYS A 72 11.13 -3.36 -9.98
C LYS A 72 10.48 -2.21 -9.23
N GLU A 73 9.34 -2.44 -8.60
CA GLU A 73 8.55 -1.44 -7.86
C GLU A 73 8.43 -1.78 -6.38
N ILE A 74 8.60 -3.06 -6.08
CA ILE A 74 8.57 -3.67 -4.75
C ILE A 74 9.41 -4.94 -4.81
N VAL A 75 9.84 -5.48 -3.67
CA VAL A 75 10.50 -6.79 -3.60
C VAL A 75 9.68 -7.72 -2.73
N SER A 76 9.31 -8.88 -3.26
CA SER A 76 8.62 -9.89 -2.45
C SER A 76 9.57 -10.91 -1.84
N PHE A 77 9.13 -11.57 -0.77
CA PHE A 77 9.77 -12.77 -0.22
C PHE A 77 8.71 -13.84 0.04
N ARG A 78 9.10 -15.11 -0.04
CA ARG A 78 8.18 -16.25 0.07
C ARG A 78 8.26 -16.99 1.40
N ASN A 79 9.42 -16.93 2.06
CA ASN A 79 9.69 -17.57 3.34
C ASN A 79 10.84 -16.84 4.07
N MET A 80 11.18 -17.29 5.26
CA MET A 80 12.18 -16.62 6.10
C MET A 80 13.61 -16.76 5.56
N ASP A 81 13.92 -17.84 4.87
CA ASP A 81 15.26 -18.01 4.28
C ASP A 81 15.41 -17.10 3.07
N ASP A 82 14.43 -17.03 2.18
CA ASP A 82 14.36 -16.08 1.07
C ASP A 82 14.42 -14.61 1.55
N LEU A 83 13.74 -14.31 2.67
CA LEU A 83 13.84 -12.99 3.28
C LEU A 83 15.26 -12.66 3.74
N ARG A 84 15.94 -13.62 4.41
CA ARG A 84 17.30 -13.42 4.92
C ARG A 84 18.28 -13.16 3.78
N ASP A 85 18.27 -14.02 2.75
CA ASP A 85 19.15 -13.90 1.60
C ASP A 85 18.95 -12.58 0.87
N LYS A 86 17.69 -12.17 0.67
CA LYS A 86 17.35 -10.89 0.06
C LYS A 86 17.74 -9.68 0.92
N VAL A 87 17.59 -9.76 2.25
CA VAL A 87 18.04 -8.68 3.14
C VAL A 87 19.54 -8.47 3.00
N ASP A 88 20.34 -9.55 3.03
CA ASP A 88 21.79 -9.46 2.88
C ASP A 88 22.18 -8.87 1.52
N TYR A 89 21.52 -9.31 0.45
CA TYR A 89 21.72 -8.74 -0.87
C TYR A 89 21.41 -7.24 -0.91
N TRP A 90 20.20 -6.87 -0.51
CA TRP A 90 19.71 -5.49 -0.63
C TRP A 90 20.42 -4.52 0.31
N LEU A 91 20.95 -4.95 1.44
CA LEU A 91 21.76 -4.07 2.29
C LEU A 91 23.03 -3.59 1.58
N ASN A 92 23.59 -4.42 0.68
CA ASN A 92 24.80 -4.14 -0.07
C ASN A 92 24.56 -3.45 -1.43
N HIS A 93 23.29 -3.27 -1.86
CA HIS A 93 22.92 -2.69 -3.14
C HIS A 93 22.07 -1.41 -2.98
N PRO A 94 22.64 -0.32 -2.40
CA PRO A 94 21.87 0.89 -2.08
C PRO A 94 21.31 1.61 -3.29
N GLN A 95 22.02 1.59 -4.43
CA GLN A 95 21.57 2.24 -5.66
C GLN A 95 20.34 1.56 -6.25
N GLU A 96 20.36 0.24 -6.35
CA GLU A 96 19.23 -0.54 -6.84
C GLU A 96 18.01 -0.40 -5.92
N ARG A 97 18.22 -0.37 -4.59
CA ARG A 97 17.14 -0.07 -3.64
C ARG A 97 16.47 1.28 -3.92
N LEU A 98 17.27 2.31 -4.20
CA LEU A 98 16.76 3.64 -4.50
C LEU A 98 15.95 3.66 -5.79
N GLU A 99 16.39 2.95 -6.81
CA GLU A 99 15.69 2.83 -8.09
C GLU A 99 14.32 2.16 -7.93
N ILE A 100 14.28 1.03 -7.23
CA ILE A 100 13.04 0.30 -6.92
C ILE A 100 12.10 1.16 -6.06
N ALA A 101 12.62 1.81 -5.02
CA ALA A 101 11.81 2.68 -4.15
C ALA A 101 11.18 3.85 -4.93
N ASN A 102 11.95 4.46 -5.83
CA ASN A 102 11.46 5.53 -6.70
C ASN A 102 10.42 5.03 -7.72
N ALA A 103 10.60 3.84 -8.27
CA ALA A 103 9.62 3.24 -9.18
C ALA A 103 8.32 2.92 -8.44
N GLY A 104 8.38 2.29 -7.27
CA GLY A 104 7.23 2.01 -6.41
C GLY A 104 6.50 3.29 -5.98
N LYS A 105 7.24 4.37 -5.68
CA LYS A 105 6.65 5.67 -5.39
C LYS A 105 5.85 6.22 -6.57
N ARG A 106 6.41 6.20 -7.77
CA ARG A 106 5.70 6.64 -8.98
C ARG A 106 4.42 5.85 -9.20
N ARG A 107 4.50 4.52 -9.09
CA ARG A 107 3.35 3.61 -9.22
C ARG A 107 2.26 3.92 -8.20
N ALA A 108 2.62 4.07 -6.92
CA ALA A 108 1.68 4.34 -5.85
C ALA A 108 0.94 5.68 -6.06
N HIS A 109 1.64 6.73 -6.48
CA HIS A 109 1.02 8.02 -6.77
C HIS A 109 0.17 8.03 -8.03
N ALA A 110 0.56 7.28 -9.05
CA ALA A 110 -0.16 7.22 -10.32
C ALA A 110 -1.47 6.40 -10.22
N GLU A 111 -1.49 5.32 -9.44
CA GLU A 111 -2.58 4.34 -9.52
C GLU A 111 -3.21 3.95 -8.18
N HIS A 112 -2.56 4.26 -7.04
CA HIS A 112 -2.97 3.70 -5.75
C HIS A 112 -3.34 4.74 -4.70
N THR A 113 -3.61 5.99 -5.10
CA THR A 113 -4.11 7.01 -4.16
C THR A 113 -5.55 6.68 -3.74
N TYR A 114 -5.93 7.10 -2.54
CA TYR A 114 -7.33 6.97 -2.08
C TYR A 114 -8.32 7.65 -3.02
N HIS A 115 -7.94 8.80 -3.59
CA HIS A 115 -8.78 9.53 -4.55
C HIS A 115 -9.13 8.64 -5.76
N LEU A 116 -8.11 8.07 -6.41
CA LEU A 116 -8.30 7.20 -7.58
C LEU A 116 -9.10 5.94 -7.23
N ARG A 117 -8.77 5.29 -6.12
CA ARG A 117 -9.47 4.07 -5.69
C ARG A 117 -10.93 4.31 -5.35
N LEU A 118 -11.25 5.44 -4.69
CA LEU A 118 -12.63 5.82 -4.41
C LEU A 118 -13.39 6.17 -5.68
N SER A 119 -12.78 6.89 -6.62
CA SER A 119 -13.40 7.18 -7.92
C SER A 119 -13.76 5.89 -8.66
N LEU A 120 -12.82 4.94 -8.77
CA LEU A 120 -13.06 3.63 -9.42
C LEU A 120 -14.17 2.84 -8.71
N LEU A 121 -14.23 2.88 -7.38
CA LEU A 121 -15.29 2.23 -6.62
C LEU A 121 -16.65 2.85 -6.93
N LEU A 122 -16.75 4.18 -6.90
CA LEU A 122 -17.99 4.91 -7.20
C LEU A 122 -18.47 4.66 -8.64
N ASP A 123 -17.56 4.66 -9.61
CA ASP A 123 -17.87 4.35 -10.99
C ASP A 123 -18.40 2.91 -11.15
N SER A 124 -17.77 1.95 -10.48
CA SER A 124 -18.22 0.54 -10.47
C SER A 124 -19.60 0.37 -9.85
N LEU A 125 -19.88 1.12 -8.76
CA LEU A 125 -21.20 1.11 -8.11
C LEU A 125 -22.26 1.76 -9.01
N ALA A 126 -21.94 2.88 -9.66
CA ALA A 126 -22.87 3.55 -10.58
C ALA A 126 -23.22 2.65 -11.78
N GLN A 127 -22.25 1.96 -12.36
CA GLN A 127 -22.48 0.99 -13.44
C GLN A 127 -23.39 -0.15 -13.00
N ARG A 128 -23.19 -0.71 -11.80
CA ARG A 128 -24.04 -1.77 -11.24
C ARG A 128 -25.45 -1.27 -10.92
N ALA A 129 -25.60 -0.07 -10.37
CA ALA A 129 -26.90 0.52 -10.07
C ALA A 129 -27.74 0.74 -11.34
N ASN A 130 -27.11 1.16 -12.45
CA ASN A 130 -27.77 1.32 -13.74
C ASN A 130 -28.15 -0.01 -14.42
N GLY A 131 -27.53 -1.12 -14.03
CA GLY A 131 -27.83 -2.47 -14.52
C GLY A 131 -28.80 -3.26 -13.64
N PHE A 132 -29.23 -2.73 -12.49
CA PHE A 132 -30.18 -3.41 -11.62
C PHE A 132 -31.63 -3.10 -12.07
N PRO A 133 -32.43 -4.10 -12.50
CA PRO A 133 -33.83 -3.86 -12.84
C PRO A 133 -34.56 -3.39 -11.55
N MET A 134 -35.08 -2.17 -11.57
CA MET A 134 -35.92 -1.65 -10.49
C MET A 134 -37.10 -2.60 -10.28
N PRO A 135 -37.44 -3.02 -9.06
CA PRO A 135 -38.64 -3.80 -8.81
C PRO A 135 -39.83 -3.02 -9.34
N ARG A 136 -40.60 -3.64 -10.24
CA ARG A 136 -41.83 -3.04 -10.76
C ARG A 136 -42.75 -2.81 -9.57
N SER A 137 -43.13 -1.55 -9.33
CA SER A 137 -44.18 -1.23 -8.40
C SER A 137 -45.46 -1.97 -8.84
N SER A 138 -45.82 -2.99 -8.07
CA SER A 138 -47.19 -3.62 -8.22
C SER A 138 -48.22 -2.60 -7.76
N ASN A 139 -48.98 -2.10 -8.73
CA ASN A 139 -50.24 -1.41 -8.44
C ASN A 139 -51.27 -2.40 -7.90
#